data_dce3a6301353ed52a636710acb8da6a6
#
_entry.id   dce3a6301353ed52a636710acb8da6a6
#
_cell.length_a   1.000
_cell.length_b   1.000
_cell.length_c   1.000
_cell.angle_alpha   90.00
_cell.angle_beta   90.00
_cell.angle_gamma   90.00
#
_symmetry.space_group_name_H-M   'P 1'
#
loop_
_entity.id
_entity.type
_entity.pdbx_description
1 polymer ?
#
loop_
_entity_poly.entity_id
_entity_poly.type
_entity_poly.pdbx_seq_one_letter_code
_entity_poly.pdbx_strand_id
1 'polypeptide(L)'
;IGLIFQKSSTRTRVSFETGMFQLGGQALFLSSRDLQIGRGEPVQDTARVLSRYLDGIMIRTYEQKEVEDLAKYGSIPIINGLTDFCHPCQVLADLMTIREKYGVLKGLKMCYIGDGNNMAISLIVGGLKSDMQVSIATPDNYRPAKEVLDFAAGNDAFTLVNDPIKAVENADVVITDTWTSMGQEEEKKIRQQAFQGYQINDELMA
;
A
#
# COMPACT_ATOMS: atom_id res chain seq x y z
N ILE A 1 16.72 13.33 1.62
CA ILE A 1 15.51 12.91 2.37
C ILE A 1 15.86 11.99 3.53
N GLY A 2 15.03 11.98 4.60
CA GLY A 2 15.09 10.98 5.67
C GLY A 2 14.23 9.76 5.35
N LEU A 3 14.75 8.56 5.62
CA LEU A 3 14.04 7.30 5.44
C LEU A 3 13.82 6.65 6.80
N ILE A 4 12.67 6.90 7.42
CA ILE A 4 12.32 6.36 8.74
C ILE A 4 11.72 4.96 8.58
N PHE A 5 12.32 3.96 9.23
CA PHE A 5 11.85 2.58 9.20
C PHE A 5 11.56 2.05 10.61
N GLN A 6 10.30 1.77 10.86
CA GLN A 6 9.85 0.97 12.01
C GLN A 6 9.59 -0.49 11.58
N LYS A 7 9.20 -0.72 10.32
CA LYS A 7 9.11 -2.03 9.68
C LYS A 7 10.26 -2.22 8.69
N SER A 8 10.95 -3.33 8.77
CA SER A 8 12.04 -3.68 7.85
C SER A 8 11.54 -3.83 6.41
N SER A 9 12.31 -3.37 5.44
CA SER A 9 12.08 -3.60 4.02
C SER A 9 13.35 -3.38 3.21
N THR A 10 13.84 -4.43 2.59
CA THR A 10 14.99 -4.34 1.68
C THR A 10 14.65 -3.54 0.43
N ARG A 11 13.55 -3.87 -0.23
CA ARG A 11 13.14 -3.23 -1.50
C ARG A 11 12.86 -1.74 -1.32
N THR A 12 12.07 -1.34 -0.34
CA THR A 12 11.77 0.07 -0.08
C THR A 12 13.05 0.85 0.24
N ARG A 13 13.91 0.30 1.09
CA ARG A 13 15.18 0.97 1.42
C ARG A 13 16.05 1.17 0.19
N VAL A 14 16.35 0.10 -0.52
CA VAL A 14 17.25 0.16 -1.68
C VAL A 14 16.69 1.07 -2.78
N SER A 15 15.38 1.00 -3.08
CA SER A 15 14.78 1.84 -4.13
C SER A 15 14.85 3.32 -3.80
N PHE A 16 14.56 3.71 -2.54
CA PHE A 16 14.64 5.11 -2.14
C PHE A 16 16.09 5.62 -2.04
N GLU A 17 17.02 4.84 -1.46
CA GLU A 17 18.43 5.22 -1.40
C GLU A 17 19.04 5.39 -2.81
N THR A 18 18.82 4.37 -3.67
CA THR A 18 19.35 4.40 -5.05
C THR A 18 18.68 5.49 -5.88
N GLY A 19 17.35 5.62 -5.80
CA GLY A 19 16.61 6.65 -6.54
C GLY A 19 17.05 8.06 -6.17
N MET A 20 17.22 8.35 -4.89
CA MET A 20 17.74 9.65 -4.45
C MET A 20 19.15 9.92 -4.96
N PHE A 21 20.04 8.92 -4.91
CA PHE A 21 21.39 9.06 -5.45
C PHE A 21 21.38 9.33 -6.97
N GLN A 22 20.59 8.59 -7.73
CA GLN A 22 20.46 8.77 -9.19
C GLN A 22 19.87 10.12 -9.58
N LEU A 23 19.03 10.71 -8.74
CA LEU A 23 18.48 12.05 -8.92
C LEU A 23 19.38 13.17 -8.39
N GLY A 24 20.58 12.86 -7.93
CA GLY A 24 21.55 13.84 -7.41
C GLY A 24 21.29 14.29 -5.97
N GLY A 25 20.41 13.59 -5.25
CA GLY A 25 20.12 13.84 -3.85
C GLY A 25 20.80 12.83 -2.92
N GLN A 26 20.50 12.94 -1.63
CA GLN A 26 21.00 12.05 -0.59
C GLN A 26 19.84 11.50 0.23
N ALA A 27 19.92 10.22 0.60
CA ALA A 27 19.02 9.59 1.53
C ALA A 27 19.73 9.23 2.84
N LEU A 28 19.11 9.55 3.98
CA LEU A 28 19.58 9.17 5.30
C LEU A 28 18.69 8.04 5.83
N PHE A 29 19.27 6.87 6.02
CA PHE A 29 18.55 5.77 6.66
C PHE A 29 18.43 6.02 8.17
N LEU A 30 17.20 6.07 8.65
CA LEU A 30 16.84 6.40 10.02
C LEU A 30 16.05 5.23 10.65
N SER A 31 16.78 4.31 11.29
CA SER A 31 16.15 3.21 12.03
C SER A 31 15.46 3.74 13.28
N SER A 32 14.21 3.36 13.54
CA SER A 32 13.51 3.74 14.77
C SER A 32 14.23 3.25 16.04
N ARG A 33 15.06 2.21 15.94
CA ARG A 33 15.88 1.72 17.06
C ARG A 33 16.97 2.70 17.47
N ASP A 34 17.42 3.56 16.54
CA ASP A 34 18.50 4.52 16.73
C ASP A 34 17.95 5.95 16.93
N LEU A 35 16.65 6.16 16.70
CA LEU A 35 15.96 7.44 16.84
C LEU A 35 15.24 7.55 18.19
N GLN A 36 15.03 8.79 18.63
CA GLN A 36 14.30 9.07 19.87
C GLN A 36 12.79 8.76 19.75
N ILE A 37 12.21 8.77 18.56
CA ILE A 37 10.83 8.33 18.28
C ILE A 37 10.59 6.90 18.76
N GLY A 38 11.58 6.02 18.63
CA GLY A 38 11.56 4.64 19.17
C GLY A 38 11.68 4.59 20.70
N ARG A 39 11.97 5.71 21.36
CA ARG A 39 12.15 5.83 22.82
C ARG A 39 11.09 6.72 23.47
N GLY A 40 10.02 7.06 22.75
CA GLY A 40 8.88 7.82 23.27
C GLY A 40 8.94 9.32 23.01
N GLU A 41 9.84 9.81 22.15
CA GLU A 41 9.76 11.20 21.68
C GLU A 41 8.45 11.39 20.90
N PRO A 42 7.67 12.45 21.17
CA PRO A 42 6.46 12.74 20.42
C PRO A 42 6.74 12.92 18.93
N VAL A 43 5.90 12.33 18.06
CA VAL A 43 6.02 12.44 16.59
C VAL A 43 6.09 13.91 16.14
N GLN A 44 5.36 14.80 16.84
CA GLN A 44 5.31 16.24 16.56
C GLN A 44 6.69 16.91 16.71
N ASP A 45 7.47 16.49 17.70
CA ASP A 45 8.79 17.08 17.95
C ASP A 45 9.80 16.54 16.95
N THR A 46 9.79 15.23 16.67
CA THR A 46 10.55 14.63 15.58
C THR A 46 10.25 15.32 14.23
N ALA A 47 8.97 15.57 13.92
CA ALA A 47 8.55 16.25 12.68
C ALA A 47 9.15 17.65 12.56
N ARG A 48 9.08 18.46 13.64
CA ARG A 48 9.62 19.83 13.67
C ARG A 48 11.13 19.87 13.54
N VAL A 49 11.82 18.98 14.27
CA VAL A 49 13.29 18.90 14.25
C VAL A 49 13.78 18.46 12.88
N LEU A 50 13.27 17.36 12.33
CA LEU A 50 13.71 16.84 11.02
C LEU A 50 13.39 17.79 9.88
N SER A 51 12.32 18.57 9.98
CA SER A 51 12.00 19.62 9.00
C SER A 51 13.05 20.74 8.91
N ARG A 52 13.96 20.85 9.87
CA ARG A 52 15.05 21.84 9.84
C ARG A 52 16.33 21.31 9.19
N TYR A 53 16.40 19.99 8.95
CA TYR A 53 17.57 19.32 8.39
C TYR A 53 17.33 18.70 7.03
N LEU A 54 16.08 18.35 6.69
CA LEU A 54 15.73 17.52 5.54
C LEU A 54 14.77 18.26 4.61
N ASP A 55 14.76 17.86 3.34
CA ASP A 55 13.84 18.36 2.32
C ASP A 55 12.59 17.49 2.17
N GLY A 56 12.56 16.32 2.81
CA GLY A 56 11.43 15.40 2.82
C GLY A 56 11.69 14.19 3.71
N ILE A 57 10.64 13.51 4.11
CA ILE A 57 10.69 12.27 4.90
C ILE A 57 9.87 11.20 4.21
N MET A 58 10.45 10.01 4.02
CA MET A 58 9.70 8.78 3.78
C MET A 58 9.63 8.00 5.09
N ILE A 59 8.44 7.55 5.47
CA ILE A 59 8.25 6.71 6.65
C ILE A 59 7.55 5.40 6.30
N ARG A 60 8.07 4.30 6.84
CA ARG A 60 7.45 2.98 6.81
C ARG A 60 7.21 2.52 8.25
N THR A 61 5.94 2.47 8.63
CA THR A 61 5.50 2.28 10.02
C THR A 61 4.28 1.37 10.12
N TYR A 62 3.69 1.27 11.30
CA TYR A 62 2.47 0.53 11.57
C TYR A 62 1.25 1.46 11.49
N GLU A 63 1.24 2.52 12.27
CA GLU A 63 0.10 3.41 12.46
C GLU A 63 0.01 4.48 11.37
N GLN A 64 -1.14 4.56 10.70
CA GLN A 64 -1.43 5.62 9.73
C GLN A 64 -1.31 7.02 10.36
N LYS A 65 -1.72 7.13 11.61
CA LYS A 65 -1.67 8.40 12.34
C LYS A 65 -0.26 8.98 12.50
N GLU A 66 0.78 8.18 12.56
CA GLU A 66 2.16 8.69 12.61
C GLU A 66 2.53 9.44 11.33
N VAL A 67 2.11 8.92 10.17
CA VAL A 67 2.31 9.57 8.87
C VAL A 67 1.56 10.90 8.81
N GLU A 68 0.32 10.90 9.28
CA GLU A 68 -0.53 12.10 9.33
C GLU A 68 0.02 13.15 10.28
N ASP A 69 0.49 12.73 11.45
CA ASP A 69 1.08 13.64 12.44
C ASP A 69 2.42 14.22 11.94
N LEU A 70 3.28 13.43 11.29
CA LEU A 70 4.47 13.96 10.63
C LEU A 70 4.11 15.01 9.58
N ALA A 71 3.11 14.76 8.75
CA ALA A 71 2.64 15.69 7.74
C ALA A 71 1.99 16.95 8.33
N LYS A 72 1.28 16.82 9.45
CA LYS A 72 0.60 17.92 10.12
C LYS A 72 1.56 18.87 10.84
N TYR A 73 2.58 18.33 11.50
CA TYR A 73 3.48 19.09 12.37
C TYR A 73 4.84 19.40 11.72
N GLY A 74 5.20 18.71 10.65
CA GLY A 74 6.33 19.03 9.80
C GLY A 74 6.03 20.16 8.81
N SER A 75 7.09 20.71 8.20
CA SER A 75 6.99 21.72 7.13
C SER A 75 7.57 21.23 5.80
N ILE A 76 7.87 19.95 5.70
CA ILE A 76 8.44 19.30 4.51
C ILE A 76 7.53 18.14 4.05
N PRO A 77 7.59 17.73 2.78
CA PRO A 77 6.81 16.61 2.26
C PRO A 77 7.03 15.31 3.04
N ILE A 78 5.94 14.59 3.31
CA ILE A 78 5.96 13.27 3.94
C ILE A 78 5.46 12.23 2.93
N ILE A 79 6.26 11.20 2.70
CA ILE A 79 5.96 10.09 1.81
C ILE A 79 5.60 8.88 2.67
N ASN A 80 4.37 8.36 2.52
CA ASN A 80 3.97 7.12 3.14
C ASN A 80 4.59 5.93 2.39
N GLY A 81 5.64 5.33 2.96
CA GLY A 81 6.30 4.14 2.43
C GLY A 81 5.53 2.85 2.65
N LEU A 82 4.73 2.78 3.71
CA LEU A 82 3.73 1.76 4.06
C LEU A 82 3.23 2.00 5.49
N THR A 83 1.95 1.79 5.70
CA THR A 83 1.33 1.58 7.02
C THR A 83 0.50 0.29 7.02
N ASP A 84 -0.09 -0.09 8.15
CA ASP A 84 -1.07 -1.18 8.19
C ASP A 84 -2.36 -0.81 7.45
N PHE A 85 -2.64 0.48 7.28
CA PHE A 85 -3.81 0.97 6.57
C PHE A 85 -3.61 1.05 5.05
N CYS A 86 -2.46 1.53 4.55
CA CYS A 86 -2.25 1.67 3.11
C CYS A 86 -0.78 1.55 2.69
N HIS A 87 -0.56 1.25 1.40
CA HIS A 87 0.75 1.14 0.76
C HIS A 87 0.79 1.91 -0.58
N PRO A 88 0.73 3.25 -0.56
CA PRO A 88 0.60 4.04 -1.79
C PRO A 88 1.80 3.90 -2.74
N CYS A 89 3.02 3.74 -2.23
CA CYS A 89 4.20 3.53 -3.09
C CYS A 89 4.09 2.27 -3.95
N GLN A 90 3.51 1.17 -3.43
CA GLN A 90 3.31 -0.04 -4.22
C GLN A 90 2.29 0.18 -5.33
N VAL A 91 1.16 0.80 -5.01
CA VAL A 91 0.12 1.05 -6.01
C VAL A 91 0.60 1.99 -7.11
N LEU A 92 1.41 3.00 -6.80
CA LEU A 92 2.01 3.85 -7.82
C LEU A 92 2.94 3.06 -8.75
N ALA A 93 3.69 2.09 -8.22
CA ALA A 93 4.52 1.18 -9.02
C ALA A 93 3.67 0.25 -9.89
N ASP A 94 2.57 -0.28 -9.35
CA ASP A 94 1.61 -1.13 -10.10
C ASP A 94 0.98 -0.33 -11.25
N LEU A 95 0.48 0.88 -10.98
CA LEU A 95 -0.10 1.76 -11.99
C LEU A 95 0.93 2.15 -13.07
N MET A 96 2.19 2.40 -12.68
CA MET A 96 3.26 2.67 -13.63
C MET A 96 3.50 1.47 -14.54
N THR A 97 3.60 0.27 -13.98
CA THR A 97 3.78 -0.99 -14.72
C THR A 97 2.61 -1.24 -15.69
N ILE A 98 1.38 -1.03 -15.26
CA ILE A 98 0.19 -1.14 -16.10
C ILE A 98 0.28 -0.14 -17.26
N ARG A 99 0.62 1.10 -16.96
CA ARG A 99 0.76 2.15 -17.97
C ARG A 99 1.88 1.85 -18.98
N GLU A 100 3.01 1.31 -18.53
CA GLU A 100 4.11 0.89 -19.42
C GLU A 100 3.66 -0.24 -20.36
N LYS A 101 2.83 -1.16 -19.86
CA LYS A 101 2.34 -2.30 -20.64
C LYS A 101 1.23 -1.92 -21.62
N TYR A 102 0.26 -1.10 -21.20
CA TYR A 102 -0.95 -0.78 -21.95
C TYR A 102 -0.96 0.62 -22.58
N GLY A 103 -0.03 1.50 -22.20
CA GLY A 103 0.02 2.89 -22.65
C GLY A 103 -1.00 3.81 -21.96
N VAL A 104 -1.99 3.27 -21.27
CA VAL A 104 -3.11 3.99 -20.66
C VAL A 104 -3.51 3.28 -19.36
N LEU A 105 -4.20 4.01 -18.46
CA LEU A 105 -4.84 3.44 -17.27
C LEU A 105 -6.36 3.49 -17.39
N LYS A 106 -6.87 4.61 -17.88
CA LYS A 106 -8.31 4.89 -17.98
C LYS A 106 -9.06 3.81 -18.73
N GLY A 107 -10.10 3.29 -18.09
CA GLY A 107 -11.02 2.30 -18.67
C GLY A 107 -10.55 0.85 -18.58
N LEU A 108 -9.26 0.61 -18.22
CA LEU A 108 -8.80 -0.76 -17.94
C LEU A 108 -9.46 -1.30 -16.67
N LYS A 109 -9.72 -2.60 -16.64
CA LYS A 109 -10.22 -3.30 -15.47
C LYS A 109 -9.07 -3.97 -14.70
N MET A 110 -8.86 -3.52 -13.48
CA MET A 110 -7.94 -4.11 -12.51
C MET A 110 -8.71 -4.97 -11.52
N CYS A 111 -8.32 -6.23 -11.39
CA CYS A 111 -8.86 -7.17 -10.43
C CYS A 111 -7.84 -7.48 -9.34
N TYR A 112 -8.23 -7.39 -8.08
CA TYR A 112 -7.43 -7.85 -6.95
C TYR A 112 -8.13 -9.03 -6.27
N ILE A 113 -7.37 -10.09 -6.00
CA ILE A 113 -7.87 -11.32 -5.35
C ILE A 113 -7.00 -11.62 -4.14
N GLY A 114 -7.59 -11.54 -2.94
CA GLY A 114 -6.84 -11.75 -1.70
C GLY A 114 -7.46 -11.12 -0.47
N ASP A 115 -6.61 -10.73 0.47
CA ASP A 115 -7.01 -10.08 1.73
C ASP A 115 -7.39 -8.61 1.49
N GLY A 116 -8.45 -8.13 2.14
CA GLY A 116 -8.86 -6.73 2.14
C GLY A 116 -7.94 -5.80 2.94
N ASN A 117 -6.65 -6.08 2.92
CA ASN A 117 -5.58 -5.40 3.65
C ASN A 117 -5.19 -4.04 3.03
N ASN A 118 -4.07 -3.49 3.49
CA ASN A 118 -3.51 -2.22 3.00
C ASN A 118 -3.25 -2.19 1.48
N MET A 119 -2.99 -3.35 0.85
CA MET A 119 -2.83 -3.43 -0.61
C MET A 119 -4.19 -3.27 -1.32
N ALA A 120 -5.21 -4.02 -0.92
CA ALA A 120 -6.57 -3.88 -1.47
C ALA A 120 -7.08 -2.44 -1.32
N ILE A 121 -6.92 -1.85 -0.13
CA ILE A 121 -7.30 -0.45 0.17
C ILE A 121 -6.63 0.51 -0.82
N SER A 122 -5.33 0.36 -1.01
CA SER A 122 -4.55 1.25 -1.86
C SER A 122 -4.88 1.08 -3.35
N LEU A 123 -5.11 -0.17 -3.80
CA LEU A 123 -5.53 -0.47 -5.17
C LEU A 123 -6.92 0.08 -5.48
N ILE A 124 -7.87 0.01 -4.54
CA ILE A 124 -9.19 0.63 -4.70
C ILE A 124 -9.04 2.13 -4.95
N VAL A 125 -8.32 2.82 -4.05
CA VAL A 125 -8.15 4.28 -4.15
C VAL A 125 -7.35 4.67 -5.41
N GLY A 126 -6.22 4.01 -5.66
CA GLY A 126 -5.35 4.32 -6.80
C GLY A 126 -6.02 4.03 -8.13
N GLY A 127 -6.68 2.89 -8.27
CA GLY A 127 -7.38 2.50 -9.49
C GLY A 127 -8.54 3.44 -9.82
N LEU A 128 -9.43 3.70 -8.86
CA LEU A 128 -10.57 4.60 -9.06
C LEU A 128 -10.13 6.04 -9.36
N LYS A 129 -9.08 6.55 -8.69
CA LYS A 129 -8.52 7.89 -9.00
C LYS A 129 -7.81 7.96 -10.35
N SER A 130 -7.50 6.81 -10.96
CA SER A 130 -6.89 6.70 -12.29
C SER A 130 -7.91 6.37 -13.38
N ASP A 131 -9.21 6.54 -13.09
CA ASP A 131 -10.32 6.21 -13.99
C ASP A 131 -10.33 4.75 -14.47
N MET A 132 -9.80 3.83 -13.68
CA MET A 132 -9.87 2.38 -13.93
C MET A 132 -11.16 1.80 -13.37
N GLN A 133 -11.58 0.66 -13.92
CA GLN A 133 -12.53 -0.22 -13.25
C GLN A 133 -11.78 -1.07 -12.22
N VAL A 134 -12.34 -1.20 -11.03
CA VAL A 134 -11.70 -1.94 -9.92
C VAL A 134 -12.62 -3.01 -9.40
N SER A 135 -12.18 -4.26 -9.49
CA SER A 135 -12.89 -5.42 -8.97
C SER A 135 -12.06 -6.07 -7.85
N ILE A 136 -12.67 -6.30 -6.71
CA ILE A 136 -12.01 -6.90 -5.54
C ILE A 136 -12.73 -8.20 -5.17
N ALA A 137 -11.98 -9.30 -5.07
CA ALA A 137 -12.47 -10.55 -4.47
C ALA A 137 -11.77 -10.81 -3.15
N THR A 138 -12.55 -10.92 -2.08
CA THR A 138 -12.06 -11.21 -0.73
C THR A 138 -13.09 -12.04 0.05
N PRO A 139 -12.67 -12.96 0.94
CA PRO A 139 -13.60 -13.65 1.83
C PRO A 139 -14.36 -12.63 2.71
N ASP A 140 -15.60 -12.95 3.08
CA ASP A 140 -16.49 -12.02 3.79
C ASP A 140 -15.90 -11.46 5.10
N ASN A 141 -15.11 -12.25 5.82
CA ASN A 141 -14.47 -11.83 7.06
C ASN A 141 -13.16 -11.04 6.87
N TYR A 142 -12.73 -10.82 5.62
CA TYR A 142 -11.48 -10.17 5.27
C TYR A 142 -11.71 -9.01 4.29
N ARG A 143 -12.84 -8.32 4.41
CA ARG A 143 -13.19 -7.17 3.57
C ARG A 143 -12.30 -5.97 3.86
N PRO A 144 -12.07 -5.08 2.86
CA PRO A 144 -11.40 -3.81 3.08
C PRO A 144 -12.09 -2.96 4.15
N ALA A 145 -11.33 -2.06 4.76
CA ALA A 145 -11.81 -1.15 5.79
C ALA A 145 -13.01 -0.33 5.31
N LYS A 146 -13.95 -0.09 6.24
CA LYS A 146 -15.23 0.59 5.96
C LYS A 146 -15.02 1.95 5.30
N GLU A 147 -14.04 2.72 5.74
CA GLU A 147 -13.75 4.06 5.21
C GLU A 147 -13.46 4.03 3.70
N VAL A 148 -12.80 2.98 3.22
CA VAL A 148 -12.48 2.83 1.81
C VAL A 148 -13.68 2.31 1.01
N LEU A 149 -14.48 1.45 1.61
CA LEU A 149 -15.75 1.03 1.01
C LEU A 149 -16.74 2.20 0.91
N ASP A 150 -16.80 3.07 1.92
CA ASP A 150 -17.60 4.30 1.88
C ASP A 150 -17.09 5.28 0.79
N PHE A 151 -15.76 5.38 0.62
CA PHE A 151 -15.16 6.16 -0.49
C PHE A 151 -15.56 5.63 -1.87
N ALA A 152 -15.62 4.31 -2.03
CA ALA A 152 -15.97 3.65 -3.29
C ALA A 152 -17.49 3.50 -3.49
N ALA A 153 -18.30 3.78 -2.47
CA ALA A 153 -19.75 3.61 -2.51
C ALA A 153 -20.40 4.48 -3.59
N GLY A 154 -21.27 3.87 -4.40
CA GLY A 154 -21.95 4.55 -5.49
C GLY A 154 -21.10 4.84 -6.73
N ASN A 155 -19.87 4.34 -6.78
CA ASN A 155 -19.04 4.41 -7.97
C ASN A 155 -19.25 3.15 -8.82
N ASP A 156 -19.85 3.30 -10.00
CA ASP A 156 -20.15 2.21 -10.94
C ASP A 156 -18.88 1.48 -11.44
N ALA A 157 -17.72 2.08 -11.30
CA ALA A 157 -16.43 1.46 -11.64
C ALA A 157 -15.88 0.54 -10.53
N PHE A 158 -16.55 0.43 -9.36
CA PHE A 158 -16.12 -0.41 -8.24
C PHE A 158 -17.02 -1.63 -8.03
N THR A 159 -16.40 -2.80 -7.89
CA THR A 159 -17.12 -4.05 -7.57
C THR A 159 -16.39 -4.80 -6.46
N LEU A 160 -17.12 -5.19 -5.41
CA LEU A 160 -16.64 -6.05 -4.34
C LEU A 160 -17.47 -7.32 -4.29
N VAL A 161 -16.80 -8.47 -4.42
CA VAL A 161 -17.45 -9.79 -4.38
C VAL A 161 -16.64 -10.75 -3.49
N ASN A 162 -17.22 -11.91 -3.18
CA ASN A 162 -16.52 -13.02 -2.51
C ASN A 162 -16.21 -14.19 -3.45
N ASP A 163 -16.42 -14.02 -4.75
CA ASP A 163 -16.19 -15.02 -5.78
C ASP A 163 -15.06 -14.54 -6.71
N PRO A 164 -13.86 -15.17 -6.66
CA PRO A 164 -12.73 -14.80 -7.51
C PRO A 164 -13.02 -14.89 -9.01
N ILE A 165 -13.83 -15.87 -9.43
CA ILE A 165 -14.17 -16.07 -10.85
C ILE A 165 -14.97 -14.86 -11.36
N LYS A 166 -15.95 -14.40 -10.58
CA LYS A 166 -16.72 -13.21 -10.95
C LYS A 166 -15.90 -11.93 -10.94
N ALA A 167 -14.93 -11.84 -10.03
CA ALA A 167 -14.07 -10.66 -9.95
C ALA A 167 -13.14 -10.53 -11.17
N VAL A 168 -12.55 -11.66 -11.61
CA VAL A 168 -11.56 -11.67 -12.70
C VAL A 168 -12.19 -11.55 -14.08
N GLU A 169 -13.48 -11.76 -14.22
CA GLU A 169 -14.18 -11.71 -15.50
C GLU A 169 -13.88 -10.41 -16.26
N ASN A 170 -13.36 -10.51 -17.48
CA ASN A 170 -12.94 -9.39 -18.34
C ASN A 170 -11.89 -8.45 -17.68
N ALA A 171 -11.04 -8.95 -16.77
CA ALA A 171 -9.97 -8.15 -16.20
C ALA A 171 -8.78 -8.03 -17.16
N ASP A 172 -8.26 -6.81 -17.35
CA ASP A 172 -7.02 -6.56 -18.10
C ASP A 172 -5.79 -6.85 -17.23
N VAL A 173 -5.95 -6.68 -15.91
CA VAL A 173 -4.86 -6.82 -14.93
C VAL A 173 -5.37 -7.58 -13.71
N VAL A 174 -4.65 -8.62 -13.31
CA VAL A 174 -4.94 -9.40 -12.10
C VAL A 174 -3.80 -9.25 -11.11
N ILE A 175 -4.11 -8.86 -9.87
CA ILE A 175 -3.16 -8.61 -8.80
C ILE A 175 -3.53 -9.46 -7.59
N THR A 176 -2.54 -9.98 -6.90
CA THR A 176 -2.69 -10.66 -5.61
C THR A 176 -1.53 -10.30 -4.68
N ASP A 177 -1.71 -10.51 -3.39
CA ASP A 177 -0.67 -10.37 -2.37
C ASP A 177 -0.73 -11.57 -1.43
N THR A 178 0.23 -11.65 -0.52
CA THR A 178 0.25 -12.70 0.51
C THR A 178 -0.97 -12.62 1.41
N TRP A 179 -1.54 -13.76 1.77
CA TRP A 179 -2.69 -13.84 2.67
C TRP A 179 -2.32 -13.65 4.15
N THR A 180 -1.03 -13.67 4.47
CA THR A 180 -0.52 -13.48 5.82
C THR A 180 0.59 -12.43 5.77
N SER A 181 0.29 -11.24 6.28
CA SER A 181 1.23 -10.14 6.36
C SER A 181 2.19 -10.31 7.55
N MET A 182 3.26 -9.51 7.60
CA MET A 182 4.18 -9.47 8.73
C MET A 182 3.44 -9.14 10.03
N GLY A 183 3.65 -9.93 11.06
CA GLY A 183 2.98 -9.81 12.35
C GLY A 183 1.68 -10.63 12.49
N GLN A 184 1.30 -11.39 11.47
CA GLN A 184 0.10 -12.25 11.46
C GLN A 184 0.44 -13.74 11.36
N GLU A 185 1.66 -14.13 11.69
CA GLU A 185 2.16 -15.50 11.53
C GLU A 185 1.35 -16.54 12.33
N GLU A 186 0.81 -16.15 13.48
CA GLU A 186 -0.03 -17.00 14.33
C GLU A 186 -1.38 -17.35 13.68
N GLU A 187 -1.90 -16.46 12.83
CA GLU A 187 -3.15 -16.65 12.10
C GLU A 187 -3.00 -17.47 10.80
N LYS A 188 -1.80 -17.84 10.42
CA LYS A 188 -1.48 -18.42 9.10
C LYS A 188 -2.39 -19.59 8.72
N LYS A 189 -2.67 -20.51 9.65
CA LYS A 189 -3.51 -21.69 9.37
C LYS A 189 -4.98 -21.30 9.13
N ILE A 190 -5.49 -20.38 9.93
CA ILE A 190 -6.89 -19.89 9.83
C ILE A 190 -7.05 -19.16 8.49
N ARG A 191 -6.08 -18.30 8.14
CA ARG A 191 -6.08 -17.57 6.88
C ARG A 191 -5.97 -18.50 5.68
N GLN A 192 -5.08 -19.50 5.71
CA GLN A 192 -4.99 -20.50 4.64
C GLN A 192 -6.31 -21.24 4.37
N GLN A 193 -7.11 -21.50 5.40
CA GLN A 193 -8.44 -22.10 5.25
C GLN A 193 -9.44 -21.10 4.66
N ALA A 194 -9.45 -19.87 5.15
CA ALA A 194 -10.38 -18.83 4.69
C ALA A 194 -10.14 -18.42 3.21
N PHE A 195 -8.89 -18.50 2.75
CA PHE A 195 -8.50 -18.15 1.39
C PHE A 195 -8.43 -19.34 0.43
N GLN A 196 -9.02 -20.49 0.77
CA GLN A 196 -9.17 -21.58 -0.19
C GLN A 196 -9.99 -21.11 -1.40
N GLY A 197 -9.46 -21.32 -2.62
CA GLY A 197 -10.07 -20.85 -3.87
C GLY A 197 -9.67 -19.42 -4.28
N TYR A 198 -8.88 -18.71 -3.47
CA TYR A 198 -8.38 -17.36 -3.81
C TYR A 198 -6.96 -17.35 -4.40
N GLN A 199 -6.42 -18.51 -4.70
CA GLN A 199 -5.13 -18.60 -5.40
C GLN A 199 -5.31 -18.29 -6.88
N ILE A 200 -4.45 -17.42 -7.41
CA ILE A 200 -4.35 -17.20 -8.85
C ILE A 200 -3.62 -18.40 -9.45
N ASN A 201 -4.32 -19.14 -10.30
CA ASN A 201 -3.86 -20.36 -10.97
C ASN A 201 -4.32 -20.37 -12.44
N ASP A 202 -3.94 -21.40 -13.19
CA ASP A 202 -4.26 -21.52 -14.62
C ASP A 202 -5.77 -21.55 -14.88
N GLU A 203 -6.55 -22.15 -13.98
CA GLU A 203 -8.01 -22.23 -14.10
C GLU A 203 -8.66 -20.85 -14.00
N LEU A 204 -8.18 -20.04 -13.06
CA LEU A 204 -8.70 -18.67 -12.86
C LEU A 204 -8.27 -17.72 -14.00
N MET A 205 -7.13 -17.99 -14.63
CA MET A 205 -6.54 -17.15 -15.69
C MET A 205 -6.94 -17.59 -17.12
N ALA A 206 -7.68 -18.69 -17.24
CA ALA A 206 -8.14 -19.19 -18.54
C ALA A 206 -9.35 -18.40 -19.07
#